data_7ba3c1883be4d2117ceeb6c383ff5683
#
_entry.id   7ba3c1883be4d2117ceeb6c383ff5683
#
_cell.length_a   1.000
_cell.length_b   1.000
_cell.length_c   1.000
_cell.angle_alpha   90.00
_cell.angle_beta   90.00
_cell.angle_gamma   90.00
#
_symmetry.space_group_name_H-M   'P 1'
#
loop_
_entity.id
_entity.type
_entity.pdbx_description
1 polymer ?
#
loop_
_entity_poly.entity_id
_entity_poly.type
_entity_poly.pdbx_seq_one_letter_code
_entity_poly.pdbx_strand_id
1 'polypeptide(L)'
;GFFLMTIFVCICILVTYVVAVFAIKNYEEKRLMNYPFEVMKHEAELSYNEYKSELVKVVKNYIDSVAPTSNLNGYAIVDKCEKYDLDIKFVLAQGQIESHFGTTGMAIKTNSVFNVGAYDKRMIEEINGKFKYKHPDYSIEPYMQLLYKDYISGNKTELDLMAKYVNKQGQRYSSNMGYERDMLALYSKIDKTTNISVLQGEMRRYKIISGR
;
A
#
# COMPACT_ATOMS: atom_id res chain seq x y z
N GLY A 1 -50.18 -28.31 48.78
CA GLY A 1 -49.02 -27.44 48.55
C GLY A 1 -47.88 -28.12 47.81
N PHE A 2 -47.42 -29.30 48.22
CA PHE A 2 -46.23 -29.98 47.68
C PHE A 2 -46.37 -30.38 46.20
N PHE A 3 -47.51 -30.93 45.81
CA PHE A 3 -47.75 -31.36 44.44
C PHE A 3 -47.76 -30.23 43.40
N LEU A 4 -48.32 -29.08 43.73
CA LEU A 4 -48.29 -27.87 42.88
C LEU A 4 -46.87 -27.30 42.71
N MET A 5 -46.06 -27.37 43.73
CA MET A 5 -44.66 -26.93 43.68
C MET A 5 -43.80 -27.82 42.77
N THR A 6 -44.03 -29.14 42.81
CA THR A 6 -43.34 -30.11 41.94
C THR A 6 -43.70 -29.90 40.46
N ILE A 7 -44.96 -29.65 40.15
CA ILE A 7 -45.41 -29.36 38.77
C ILE A 7 -44.77 -28.06 38.29
N PHE A 8 -44.73 -27.00 39.11
CA PHE A 8 -44.12 -25.74 38.76
C PHE A 8 -42.60 -25.88 38.44
N VAL A 9 -41.87 -26.62 39.28
CA VAL A 9 -40.45 -26.91 39.05
C VAL A 9 -40.22 -27.67 37.75
N CYS A 10 -41.05 -28.70 37.47
CA CYS A 10 -40.94 -29.44 36.21
C CYS A 10 -41.23 -28.57 34.98
N ILE A 11 -42.20 -27.66 35.05
CA ILE A 11 -42.49 -26.70 33.97
C ILE A 11 -41.30 -25.74 33.75
N CYS A 12 -40.71 -25.22 34.84
CA CYS A 12 -39.53 -24.33 34.71
C CYS A 12 -38.33 -25.05 34.06
N ILE A 13 -38.07 -26.32 34.44
CA ILE A 13 -37.00 -27.12 33.83
C ILE A 13 -37.28 -27.35 32.34
N LEU A 14 -38.51 -27.66 31.98
CA LEU A 14 -38.91 -27.88 30.59
C LEU A 14 -38.74 -26.60 29.74
N VAL A 15 -39.16 -25.45 30.25
CA VAL A 15 -39.03 -24.16 29.60
C VAL A 15 -37.54 -23.79 29.40
N THR A 16 -36.69 -23.94 30.43
CA THR A 16 -35.28 -23.68 30.33
C THR A 16 -34.59 -24.61 29.31
N TYR A 17 -34.97 -25.87 29.27
CA TYR A 17 -34.46 -26.81 28.28
C TYR A 17 -34.84 -26.40 26.84
N VAL A 18 -36.12 -26.07 26.61
CA VAL A 18 -36.60 -25.61 25.27
C VAL A 18 -35.85 -24.34 24.83
N VAL A 19 -35.68 -23.35 25.73
CA VAL A 19 -34.95 -22.13 25.44
C VAL A 19 -33.49 -22.41 25.10
N ALA A 20 -32.84 -23.31 25.85
CA ALA A 20 -31.45 -23.69 25.59
C ALA A 20 -31.29 -24.38 24.23
N VAL A 21 -32.18 -25.32 23.88
CA VAL A 21 -32.16 -26.00 22.58
C VAL A 21 -32.37 -25.02 21.43
N PHE A 22 -33.29 -24.07 21.59
CA PHE A 22 -33.55 -23.04 20.58
C PHE A 22 -32.34 -22.09 20.42
N ALA A 23 -31.70 -21.72 21.51
CA ALA A 23 -30.49 -20.89 21.48
C ALA A 23 -29.32 -21.59 20.78
N ILE A 24 -29.10 -22.88 21.08
CA ILE A 24 -28.07 -23.70 20.43
C ILE A 24 -28.33 -23.80 18.92
N LYS A 25 -29.58 -24.12 18.53
CA LYS A 25 -29.93 -24.20 17.11
C LYS A 25 -29.70 -22.90 16.36
N ASN A 26 -30.11 -21.75 16.91
CA ASN A 26 -29.89 -20.46 16.32
C ASN A 26 -28.39 -20.11 16.22
N TYR A 27 -27.59 -20.53 17.20
CA TYR A 27 -26.12 -20.32 17.16
C TYR A 27 -25.49 -21.15 16.04
N GLU A 28 -25.88 -22.43 15.89
CA GLU A 28 -25.37 -23.29 14.83
C GLU A 28 -25.77 -22.80 13.43
N GLU A 29 -27.01 -22.34 13.24
CA GLU A 29 -27.45 -21.76 11.97
C GLU A 29 -26.68 -20.51 11.61
N LYS A 30 -26.42 -19.61 12.56
CA LYS A 30 -25.57 -18.41 12.33
C LYS A 30 -24.12 -18.78 12.01
N ARG A 31 -23.57 -19.79 12.69
CA ARG A 31 -22.19 -20.26 12.44
C ARG A 31 -22.07 -20.85 11.03
N LEU A 32 -23.06 -21.68 10.62
CA LEU A 32 -23.07 -22.29 9.28
C LEU A 32 -23.24 -21.24 8.15
N MET A 33 -24.00 -20.17 8.40
CA MET A 33 -24.19 -19.08 7.43
C MET A 33 -22.91 -18.24 7.27
N ASN A 34 -22.15 -18.02 8.33
CA ASN A 34 -20.93 -17.21 8.30
C ASN A 34 -19.70 -17.99 7.84
N TYR A 35 -19.71 -19.31 7.92
CA TYR A 35 -18.56 -20.15 7.57
C TYR A 35 -18.05 -19.93 6.15
N PRO A 36 -18.89 -19.87 5.09
CA PRO A 36 -18.41 -19.60 3.74
C PRO A 36 -17.76 -18.22 3.59
N PHE A 37 -18.25 -17.20 4.31
CA PHE A 37 -17.70 -15.86 4.28
C PHE A 37 -16.32 -15.80 4.94
N GLU A 38 -16.11 -16.44 6.06
CA GLU A 38 -14.83 -16.52 6.75
C GLU A 38 -13.77 -17.29 5.92
N VAL A 39 -14.18 -18.37 5.26
CA VAL A 39 -13.30 -19.11 4.35
C VAL A 39 -12.88 -18.21 3.17
N MET A 40 -13.83 -17.55 2.52
CA MET A 40 -13.57 -16.64 1.40
C MET A 40 -12.63 -15.50 1.81
N LYS A 41 -12.84 -14.93 2.99
CA LYS A 41 -11.98 -13.87 3.53
C LYS A 41 -10.57 -14.37 3.78
N HIS A 42 -10.40 -15.55 4.35
CA HIS A 42 -9.10 -16.16 4.59
C HIS A 42 -8.34 -16.45 3.27
N GLU A 43 -9.02 -17.02 2.28
CA GLU A 43 -8.45 -17.27 0.95
C GLU A 43 -8.02 -15.95 0.28
N ALA A 44 -8.83 -14.91 0.40
CA ALA A 44 -8.50 -13.59 -0.11
C ALA A 44 -7.28 -12.98 0.60
N GLU A 45 -7.13 -13.21 1.89
CA GLU A 45 -5.95 -12.77 2.65
C GLU A 45 -4.67 -13.48 2.21
N LEU A 46 -4.73 -14.77 1.95
CA LEU A 46 -3.61 -15.54 1.41
C LEU A 46 -3.22 -15.02 0.03
N SER A 47 -4.19 -14.84 -0.86
CA SER A 47 -3.97 -14.32 -2.21
C SER A 47 -3.39 -12.90 -2.18
N TYR A 48 -3.90 -12.01 -1.31
CA TYR A 48 -3.32 -10.68 -1.11
C TYR A 48 -1.84 -10.75 -0.74
N ASN A 49 -1.46 -11.60 0.19
CA ASN A 49 -0.07 -11.73 0.64
C ASN A 49 0.84 -12.28 -0.48
N GLU A 50 0.33 -13.22 -1.28
CA GLU A 50 1.03 -13.77 -2.43
C GLU A 50 1.29 -12.70 -3.50
N TYR A 51 0.24 -11.98 -3.94
CA TYR A 51 0.37 -10.90 -4.92
C TYR A 51 1.28 -9.77 -4.42
N LYS A 52 1.19 -9.39 -3.15
CA LYS A 52 2.09 -8.39 -2.54
C LYS A 52 3.53 -8.86 -2.56
N SER A 53 3.80 -10.11 -2.21
CA SER A 53 5.15 -10.69 -2.23
C SER A 53 5.73 -10.72 -3.63
N GLU A 54 4.96 -11.15 -4.62
CA GLU A 54 5.40 -11.18 -6.01
C GLU A 54 5.63 -9.77 -6.55
N LEU A 55 4.76 -8.83 -6.26
CA LEU A 55 4.90 -7.44 -6.63
C LEU A 55 6.20 -6.82 -6.08
N VAL A 56 6.54 -7.12 -4.82
CA VAL A 56 7.81 -6.67 -4.20
C VAL A 56 9.02 -7.21 -4.98
N LYS A 57 8.99 -8.47 -5.40
CA LYS A 57 10.07 -9.08 -6.21
C LYS A 57 10.19 -8.41 -7.58
N VAL A 58 9.08 -8.20 -8.27
CA VAL A 58 9.07 -7.57 -9.60
C VAL A 58 9.57 -6.14 -9.52
N VAL A 59 9.14 -5.37 -8.52
CA VAL A 59 9.63 -4.00 -8.28
C VAL A 59 11.13 -4.00 -7.99
N LYS A 60 11.61 -4.90 -7.14
CA LYS A 60 13.06 -4.99 -6.84
C LYS A 60 13.87 -5.38 -8.07
N ASN A 61 13.40 -6.36 -8.85
CA ASN A 61 14.06 -6.77 -10.09
C ASN A 61 14.14 -5.63 -11.11
N TYR A 62 13.07 -4.82 -11.21
CA TYR A 62 13.09 -3.64 -12.07
C TYR A 62 14.16 -2.63 -11.59
N ILE A 63 14.18 -2.30 -10.31
CA ILE A 63 15.18 -1.41 -9.72
C ILE A 63 16.60 -1.92 -10.00
N ASP A 64 16.87 -3.20 -9.76
CA ASP A 64 18.18 -3.81 -9.97
C ASP A 64 18.60 -3.85 -11.44
N SER A 65 17.65 -4.03 -12.35
CA SER A 65 17.93 -4.02 -13.78
C SER A 65 18.36 -2.65 -14.31
N VAL A 66 17.85 -1.59 -13.68
CA VAL A 66 18.13 -0.19 -14.06
C VAL A 66 19.31 0.37 -13.26
N ALA A 67 19.36 0.09 -11.98
CA ALA A 67 20.33 0.62 -11.02
C ALA A 67 20.89 -0.49 -10.12
N PRO A 68 21.80 -1.35 -10.62
CA PRO A 68 22.30 -2.50 -9.90
C PRO A 68 22.99 -2.21 -8.56
N THR A 69 23.44 -0.98 -8.36
CA THR A 69 24.08 -0.51 -7.11
C THR A 69 23.12 0.16 -6.15
N SER A 70 21.83 0.20 -6.47
CA SER A 70 20.81 0.79 -5.60
C SER A 70 20.56 -0.08 -4.37
N ASN A 71 20.61 0.54 -3.20
CA ASN A 71 20.22 -0.08 -1.92
C ASN A 71 18.74 0.05 -1.61
N LEU A 72 17.94 0.59 -2.55
CA LEU A 72 16.50 0.75 -2.36
C LEU A 72 15.80 -0.61 -2.32
N ASN A 73 14.92 -0.81 -1.30
CA ASN A 73 14.15 -2.03 -1.16
C ASN A 73 12.82 -1.92 -1.94
N GLY A 74 12.51 -2.94 -2.74
CA GLY A 74 11.21 -3.02 -3.44
C GLY A 74 10.01 -2.99 -2.49
N TYR A 75 10.14 -3.57 -1.29
CA TYR A 75 9.11 -3.52 -0.26
C TYR A 75 8.78 -2.09 0.17
N ALA A 76 9.79 -1.22 0.34
CA ALA A 76 9.58 0.17 0.73
C ALA A 76 8.70 0.94 -0.28
N ILE A 77 8.88 0.68 -1.59
CA ILE A 77 8.04 1.27 -2.64
C ILE A 77 6.62 0.71 -2.57
N VAL A 78 6.47 -0.63 -2.57
CA VAL A 78 5.15 -1.28 -2.58
C VAL A 78 4.33 -0.90 -1.36
N ASP A 79 4.92 -0.96 -0.16
CA ASP A 79 4.25 -0.60 1.10
C ASP A 79 3.75 0.85 1.11
N LYS A 80 4.56 1.79 0.64
CA LYS A 80 4.18 3.20 0.61
C LYS A 80 3.19 3.51 -0.50
N CYS A 81 3.33 2.90 -1.68
CA CYS A 81 2.31 3.01 -2.73
C CYS A 81 0.96 2.47 -2.27
N GLU A 82 0.93 1.36 -1.54
CA GLU A 82 -0.29 0.82 -0.96
C GLU A 82 -0.90 1.76 0.10
N LYS A 83 -0.07 2.32 0.99
CA LYS A 83 -0.51 3.24 2.05
C LYS A 83 -1.15 4.52 1.49
N TYR A 84 -0.61 5.05 0.41
CA TYR A 84 -1.04 6.31 -0.21
C TYR A 84 -1.92 6.10 -1.45
N ASP A 85 -2.27 4.86 -1.78
CA ASP A 85 -3.03 4.45 -2.98
C ASP A 85 -2.46 5.00 -4.29
N LEU A 86 -1.13 4.93 -4.46
CA LEU A 86 -0.42 5.43 -5.61
C LEU A 86 -0.09 4.31 -6.62
N ASP A 87 0.00 4.68 -7.90
CA ASP A 87 0.49 3.79 -8.96
C ASP A 87 2.00 3.58 -8.82
N ILE A 88 2.41 2.33 -8.64
CA ILE A 88 3.82 1.94 -8.46
C ILE A 88 4.66 2.32 -9.69
N LYS A 89 4.12 2.22 -10.89
CA LYS A 89 4.85 2.58 -12.11
C LYS A 89 5.18 4.06 -12.16
N PHE A 90 4.26 4.92 -11.70
CA PHE A 90 4.50 6.36 -11.60
C PHE A 90 5.67 6.64 -10.64
N VAL A 91 5.65 6.03 -9.48
CA VAL A 91 6.70 6.18 -8.46
C VAL A 91 8.05 5.66 -8.96
N LEU A 92 8.06 4.52 -9.64
CA LEU A 92 9.29 3.98 -10.25
C LEU A 92 9.84 4.89 -11.36
N ALA A 93 8.97 5.39 -12.24
CA ALA A 93 9.39 6.33 -13.30
C ALA A 93 10.03 7.58 -12.70
N GLN A 94 9.42 8.15 -11.66
CA GLN A 94 9.98 9.33 -10.99
C GLN A 94 11.29 9.02 -10.25
N GLY A 95 11.38 7.94 -9.50
CA GLY A 95 12.63 7.55 -8.82
C GLY A 95 13.79 7.30 -9.79
N GLN A 96 13.50 6.82 -10.98
CA GLN A 96 14.50 6.65 -12.04
C GLN A 96 14.95 7.99 -12.60
N ILE A 97 14.05 8.94 -12.90
CA ILE A 97 14.38 10.27 -13.41
C ILE A 97 15.17 11.07 -12.38
N GLU A 98 14.74 11.09 -11.13
CA GLU A 98 15.30 11.94 -10.09
C GLU A 98 16.74 11.57 -9.72
N SER A 99 17.04 10.28 -9.63
CA SER A 99 18.35 9.87 -9.10
C SER A 99 18.79 8.47 -9.52
N HIS A 100 18.16 7.85 -10.51
CA HIS A 100 18.42 6.44 -10.82
C HIS A 100 18.34 5.58 -9.55
N PHE A 101 17.24 5.72 -8.82
CA PHE A 101 17.00 5.03 -7.55
C PHE A 101 18.12 5.24 -6.51
N GLY A 102 18.60 6.48 -6.37
CA GLY A 102 19.59 6.86 -5.38
C GLY A 102 21.05 6.64 -5.79
N THR A 103 21.30 6.25 -7.04
CA THR A 103 22.67 5.91 -7.51
C THR A 103 23.36 7.04 -8.26
N THR A 104 22.70 8.18 -8.50
CA THR A 104 23.27 9.32 -9.20
C THR A 104 23.09 10.64 -8.46
N GLY A 105 23.90 11.63 -8.80
CA GLY A 105 23.78 13.00 -8.30
C GLY A 105 23.96 13.14 -6.80
N MET A 106 23.17 14.04 -6.21
CA MET A 106 23.19 14.30 -4.76
C MET A 106 22.61 13.12 -3.94
N ALA A 107 21.79 12.28 -4.54
CA ALA A 107 21.19 11.14 -3.87
C ALA A 107 22.23 10.14 -3.33
N ILE A 108 23.37 9.98 -3.99
CA ILE A 108 24.50 9.17 -3.50
C ILE A 108 24.98 9.63 -2.11
N LYS A 109 24.95 10.95 -1.88
CA LYS A 109 25.42 11.55 -0.62
C LYS A 109 24.34 11.66 0.44
N THR A 110 23.10 11.84 0.01
CA THR A 110 21.95 12.14 0.89
C THR A 110 21.02 10.95 1.12
N ASN A 111 21.16 9.86 0.37
CA ASN A 111 20.19 8.75 0.30
C ASN A 111 18.74 9.20 -0.03
N SER A 112 18.59 10.39 -0.68
CA SER A 112 17.27 10.91 -1.06
C SER A 112 16.92 10.52 -2.48
N VAL A 113 16.19 9.43 -2.65
CA VAL A 113 15.85 8.85 -3.97
C VAL A 113 15.09 9.83 -4.87
N PHE A 114 14.21 10.63 -4.28
CA PHE A 114 13.36 11.59 -5.02
C PHE A 114 13.82 13.04 -4.88
N ASN A 115 15.03 13.29 -4.39
CA ASN A 115 15.57 14.61 -4.12
C ASN A 115 14.69 15.47 -3.18
N VAL A 116 13.83 14.86 -2.41
CA VAL A 116 12.95 15.51 -1.43
C VAL A 116 13.71 15.69 -0.12
N GLY A 117 13.56 16.85 0.51
CA GLY A 117 14.17 17.15 1.81
C GLY A 117 13.70 16.23 2.93
N ALA A 118 14.52 16.10 3.95
CA ALA A 118 14.21 15.25 5.11
C ALA A 118 13.21 15.95 6.04
N TYR A 119 12.03 15.35 6.20
CA TYR A 119 10.96 15.86 7.07
C TYR A 119 10.96 15.24 8.48
N ASP A 120 11.47 14.02 8.63
CA ASP A 120 11.60 13.35 9.93
C ASP A 120 13.06 13.31 10.39
N LYS A 121 13.39 14.15 11.36
CA LYS A 121 14.74 14.26 11.92
C LYS A 121 15.27 12.94 12.51
N ARG A 122 14.42 12.01 12.89
CA ARG A 122 14.84 10.70 13.45
C ARG A 122 15.42 9.78 12.37
N MET A 123 15.09 10.03 11.10
CA MET A 123 15.51 9.21 9.95
C MET A 123 16.69 9.83 9.20
N ILE A 124 17.18 10.99 9.63
CA ILE A 124 18.28 11.71 9.01
C ILE A 124 19.46 11.86 9.96
N GLU A 125 20.62 11.96 9.36
CA GLU A 125 21.89 12.31 10.02
C GLU A 125 22.36 13.62 9.42
N GLU A 126 22.91 14.48 10.26
CA GLU A 126 23.62 15.68 9.80
C GLU A 126 25.10 15.34 9.66
N ILE A 127 25.60 15.36 8.42
CA ILE A 127 27.01 15.15 8.11
C ILE A 127 27.54 16.40 7.41
N ASN A 128 28.46 17.11 8.03
CA ASN A 128 29.06 18.34 7.51
C ASN A 128 28.04 19.42 7.11
N GLY A 129 27.00 19.61 7.93
CA GLY A 129 25.94 20.60 7.68
C GLY A 129 24.94 20.21 6.59
N LYS A 130 24.94 18.93 6.15
CA LYS A 130 24.00 18.40 5.15
C LYS A 130 23.17 17.27 5.73
N PHE A 131 21.89 17.33 5.51
CA PHE A 131 20.98 16.26 5.92
C PHE A 131 21.13 15.05 5.00
N LYS A 132 21.20 13.86 5.64
CA LYS A 132 21.30 12.57 4.96
C LYS A 132 20.30 11.60 5.59
N TYR A 133 19.54 10.87 4.77
CA TYR A 133 18.78 9.74 5.28
C TYR A 133 19.70 8.59 5.65
N LYS A 134 19.40 7.87 6.74
CA LYS A 134 20.20 6.70 7.15
C LYS A 134 20.19 5.57 6.13
N HIS A 135 19.10 5.45 5.37
CA HIS A 135 18.92 4.49 4.29
C HIS A 135 18.01 5.08 3.19
N PRO A 136 18.17 4.73 1.91
CA PRO A 136 17.31 5.22 0.83
C PRO A 136 15.81 4.99 1.08
N ASP A 137 15.42 3.87 1.70
CA ASP A 137 14.03 3.54 2.02
C ASP A 137 13.35 4.61 2.88
N TYR A 138 14.09 5.31 3.75
CA TYR A 138 13.54 6.37 4.59
C TYR A 138 13.20 7.65 3.82
N SER A 139 13.73 7.82 2.61
CA SER A 139 13.40 8.95 1.76
C SER A 139 12.05 8.80 1.04
N ILE A 140 11.47 7.59 1.05
CA ILE A 140 10.23 7.30 0.33
C ILE A 140 9.03 7.96 1.01
N GLU A 141 8.90 7.84 2.32
CA GLU A 141 7.77 8.40 3.06
C GLU A 141 7.63 9.93 2.89
N PRO A 142 8.67 10.76 3.06
CA PRO A 142 8.60 12.20 2.82
C PRO A 142 8.17 12.55 1.38
N TYR A 143 8.65 11.82 0.39
CA TYR A 143 8.24 11.99 -1.00
C TYR A 143 6.74 11.68 -1.18
N MET A 144 6.26 10.54 -0.67
CA MET A 144 4.84 10.17 -0.76
C MET A 144 3.94 11.20 -0.08
N GLN A 145 4.36 11.74 1.05
CA GLN A 145 3.63 12.80 1.75
C GLN A 145 3.56 14.08 0.92
N LEU A 146 4.68 14.51 0.31
CA LEU A 146 4.73 15.65 -0.59
C LEU A 146 3.78 15.45 -1.77
N LEU A 147 3.90 14.31 -2.45
CA LEU A 147 3.08 13.97 -3.61
C LEU A 147 1.59 13.97 -3.27
N TYR A 148 1.20 13.28 -2.20
CA TYR A 148 -0.18 13.18 -1.76
C TYR A 148 -0.77 14.52 -1.32
N LYS A 149 -0.02 15.31 -0.52
CA LYS A 149 -0.52 16.58 0.03
C LYS A 149 -0.58 17.71 -0.99
N ASP A 150 0.43 17.81 -1.84
CA ASP A 150 0.65 19.01 -2.66
C ASP A 150 0.32 18.81 -4.14
N TYR A 151 0.32 17.60 -4.63
CA TYR A 151 0.14 17.30 -6.05
C TYR A 151 -1.14 16.51 -6.39
N ILE A 152 -1.43 15.42 -5.69
CA ILE A 152 -2.57 14.53 -5.98
C ILE A 152 -3.88 14.97 -5.30
N SER A 153 -3.83 15.91 -4.37
CA SER A 153 -5.03 16.40 -3.70
C SER A 153 -6.04 17.06 -4.66
N GLY A 154 -7.32 16.90 -4.39
CA GLY A 154 -8.39 17.55 -5.14
C GLY A 154 -8.78 16.82 -6.43
N ASN A 155 -8.85 15.49 -6.39
CA ASN A 155 -9.24 14.59 -7.49
C ASN A 155 -8.24 14.51 -8.67
N LYS A 156 -7.00 14.97 -8.50
CA LYS A 156 -5.94 14.72 -9.48
C LYS A 156 -5.42 13.30 -9.34
N THR A 157 -5.14 12.68 -10.47
CA THR A 157 -4.49 11.38 -10.58
C THR A 157 -3.03 11.54 -11.00
N GLU A 158 -2.26 10.46 -10.93
CA GLU A 158 -0.89 10.42 -11.47
C GLU A 158 -0.86 10.66 -12.99
N LEU A 159 -1.91 10.29 -13.72
CA LEU A 159 -2.04 10.58 -15.16
C LEU A 159 -2.17 12.08 -15.40
N ASP A 160 -2.92 12.78 -14.57
CA ASP A 160 -3.04 14.25 -14.65
C ASP A 160 -1.68 14.92 -14.40
N LEU A 161 -0.88 14.38 -13.47
CA LEU A 161 0.47 14.88 -13.22
C LEU A 161 1.42 14.62 -14.41
N MET A 162 1.30 13.48 -15.08
CA MET A 162 2.09 13.21 -16.29
C MET A 162 1.69 14.06 -17.48
N ALA A 163 0.48 14.64 -17.48
CA ALA A 163 0.07 15.65 -18.46
C ALA A 163 0.56 17.06 -18.08
N LYS A 164 0.49 17.41 -16.78
CA LYS A 164 0.91 18.70 -16.25
C LYS A 164 1.31 18.59 -14.78
N TYR A 165 2.62 18.46 -14.51
CA TYR A 165 3.12 18.24 -13.16
C TYR A 165 3.25 19.55 -12.38
N VAL A 166 2.12 19.99 -11.84
CA VAL A 166 2.03 21.21 -11.02
C VAL A 166 1.35 20.92 -9.69
N ASN A 167 1.81 21.61 -8.64
CA ASN A 167 1.20 21.54 -7.31
C ASN A 167 -0.16 22.30 -7.27
N LYS A 168 -0.77 22.36 -6.08
CA LYS A 168 -2.04 23.09 -5.83
C LYS A 168 -1.99 24.56 -6.20
N GLN A 169 -0.81 25.18 -6.09
CA GLN A 169 -0.57 26.58 -6.38
C GLN A 169 -0.20 26.82 -7.87
N GLY A 170 -0.19 25.76 -8.69
CA GLY A 170 0.17 25.84 -10.11
C GLY A 170 1.69 25.90 -10.36
N GLN A 171 2.51 25.69 -9.33
CA GLN A 171 3.97 25.67 -9.49
C GLN A 171 4.40 24.30 -10.04
N ARG A 172 5.28 24.33 -11.03
CA ARG A 172 5.83 23.10 -11.64
C ARG A 172 6.72 22.34 -10.65
N TYR A 173 6.63 21.00 -10.71
CA TYR A 173 7.53 20.13 -9.94
C TYR A 173 8.98 20.28 -10.41
N SER A 174 9.20 20.31 -11.72
CA SER A 174 10.52 20.43 -12.32
C SER A 174 10.60 21.68 -13.23
N SER A 175 11.75 22.34 -13.24
CA SER A 175 12.08 23.40 -14.21
C SER A 175 12.32 22.85 -15.62
N ASN A 176 12.60 21.55 -15.76
CA ASN A 176 12.76 20.90 -17.06
C ASN A 176 11.39 20.80 -17.78
N MET A 177 11.27 21.47 -18.92
CA MET A 177 10.04 21.47 -19.73
C MET A 177 9.72 20.13 -20.38
N GLY A 178 10.67 19.20 -20.46
CA GLY A 178 10.48 17.84 -20.95
C GLY A 178 10.14 16.81 -19.88
N TYR A 179 10.02 17.22 -18.62
CA TYR A 179 9.88 16.31 -17.49
C TYR A 179 8.68 15.38 -17.61
N GLU A 180 7.50 15.91 -17.93
CA GLU A 180 6.27 15.13 -18.09
C GLU A 180 6.37 14.11 -19.23
N ARG A 181 6.99 14.51 -20.36
CA ARG A 181 7.22 13.60 -21.49
C ARG A 181 8.13 12.43 -21.09
N ASP A 182 9.19 12.73 -20.36
CA ASP A 182 10.17 11.73 -19.92
C ASP A 182 9.57 10.80 -18.87
N MET A 183 8.73 11.34 -17.96
CA MET A 183 7.90 10.56 -17.02
C MET A 183 6.98 9.59 -17.75
N LEU A 184 6.21 10.08 -18.74
CA LEU A 184 5.26 9.26 -19.49
C LEU A 184 5.98 8.17 -20.30
N ALA A 185 7.14 8.47 -20.88
CA ALA A 185 7.94 7.50 -21.61
C ALA A 185 8.42 6.35 -20.71
N LEU A 186 8.92 6.67 -19.51
CA LEU A 186 9.34 5.66 -18.54
C LEU A 186 8.15 4.87 -17.98
N TYR A 187 7.07 5.54 -17.61
CA TYR A 187 5.84 4.90 -17.17
C TYR A 187 5.35 3.85 -18.19
N SER A 188 5.29 4.24 -19.46
CA SER A 188 4.90 3.36 -20.56
C SER A 188 5.88 2.21 -20.78
N LYS A 189 7.19 2.45 -20.60
CA LYS A 189 8.22 1.41 -20.70
C LYS A 189 8.02 0.39 -19.57
N ILE A 190 7.85 0.83 -18.33
CA ILE A 190 7.62 -0.05 -17.16
C ILE A 190 6.37 -0.91 -17.39
N ASP A 191 5.28 -0.31 -17.85
CA ASP A 191 4.03 -1.02 -18.14
C ASP A 191 4.18 -2.11 -19.19
N LYS A 192 4.98 -1.86 -20.23
CA LYS A 192 5.24 -2.83 -21.32
C LYS A 192 6.22 -3.93 -20.95
N THR A 193 7.13 -3.69 -20.02
CA THR A 193 8.24 -4.61 -19.69
C THR A 193 8.05 -5.35 -18.39
N THR A 194 7.02 -5.02 -17.61
CA THR A 194 6.71 -5.66 -16.33
C THR A 194 5.22 -6.00 -16.23
N ASN A 195 4.87 -6.87 -15.28
CA ASN A 195 3.47 -7.18 -14.92
C ASN A 195 3.00 -6.41 -13.67
N ILE A 196 3.64 -5.30 -13.31
CA ILE A 196 3.33 -4.51 -12.10
C ILE A 196 1.86 -4.09 -12.07
N SER A 197 1.30 -3.62 -13.19
CA SER A 197 -0.11 -3.20 -13.26
C SER A 197 -1.07 -4.31 -12.87
N VAL A 198 -0.84 -5.52 -13.38
CA VAL A 198 -1.67 -6.70 -13.09
C VAL A 198 -1.55 -7.07 -11.62
N LEU A 199 -0.33 -7.20 -11.11
CA LEU A 199 -0.07 -7.59 -9.73
C LEU A 199 -0.61 -6.55 -8.73
N GLN A 200 -0.45 -5.26 -8.98
CA GLN A 200 -0.99 -4.20 -8.13
C GLN A 200 -2.52 -4.21 -8.15
N GLY A 201 -3.13 -4.44 -9.31
CA GLY A 201 -4.59 -4.57 -9.46
C GLY A 201 -5.15 -5.74 -8.65
N GLU A 202 -4.54 -6.93 -8.76
CA GLU A 202 -4.96 -8.11 -8.01
C GLU A 202 -4.72 -7.94 -6.49
N MET A 203 -3.59 -7.38 -6.09
CA MET A 203 -3.32 -7.06 -4.67
C MET A 203 -4.42 -6.14 -4.09
N ARG A 204 -4.79 -5.05 -4.80
CA ARG A 204 -5.86 -4.15 -4.38
C ARG A 204 -7.22 -4.85 -4.30
N ARG A 205 -7.54 -5.69 -5.29
CA ARG A 205 -8.77 -6.48 -5.31
C ARG A 205 -8.89 -7.38 -4.09
N TYR A 206 -7.86 -8.18 -3.81
CA TYR A 206 -7.88 -9.10 -2.66
C TYR A 206 -7.78 -8.39 -1.31
N LYS A 207 -7.16 -7.20 -1.25
CA LYS A 207 -7.21 -6.33 -0.08
C LYS A 207 -8.65 -5.96 0.28
N ILE A 208 -9.45 -5.54 -0.71
CA ILE A 208 -10.86 -5.18 -0.51
C ILE A 208 -11.68 -6.39 -0.03
N ILE A 209 -11.53 -7.57 -0.69
CA ILE A 209 -12.27 -8.79 -0.34
C ILE A 209 -11.92 -9.26 1.07
N SER A 210 -10.66 -9.16 1.49
CA SER A 210 -10.21 -9.53 2.84
C SER A 210 -10.61 -8.53 3.93
N GLY A 211 -11.09 -7.32 3.56
CA GLY A 211 -11.50 -6.29 4.50
C GLY A 211 -10.33 -5.59 5.21
N ARG A 212 -9.18 -5.50 4.57
CA ARG A 212 -7.98 -4.80 5.08
C ARG A 212 -7.98 -3.30 4.77
#